data_032697f42adc2abf63c181287e402dec
#
_entry.id   032697f42adc2abf63c181287e402dec
#
_cell.length_a   1.000
_cell.length_b   1.000
_cell.length_c   1.000
_cell.angle_alpha   90.00
_cell.angle_beta   90.00
_cell.angle_gamma   90.00
#
_symmetry.space_group_name_H-M   'P 1'
#
loop_
_entity.id
_entity.type
_entity.pdbx_description
1 polymer ?
#
loop_
_entity_poly.entity_id
_entity_poly.type
_entity_poly.pdbx_seq_one_letter_code
_entity_poly.pdbx_strand_id
1 'polypeptide(L)'
;MCRKELDKLRELITVTIQEKINDKNLFKALKDEFIYKGLNVVAVSNLRENSLDEKIDINEMIAITKVLKRELGDERFLLSNYFTPGEIEHYNASTAIEENIIDYALIKNVTKIDNFNYHCVISAKQLYELRKNQVIRYNPEYQRAPKIVRTASGKVYKRADINKQGLDDLNLRYTDTAKGINPNKSIRPTSISLAIMSDSKKLLSENFTFKPLYNDLIGDLYIKPVYDIDSEEKIQLNIIDGAHRYFALTDAYEEMLVNSNLELDYSLGCYIYIMDREAAKQLVVDAFKRNDTDLDYLKSLESSDENTFVELLGKESKWLNGHIANTKRELKLEYNYTQKKTLIDAFKNTDISMKKDDLGSELARTDIASLLDKTLDYILNTIFKGDLNEMRKSIFLSDNIFKLYIRFLNEIKDDKSNAKAISCLVEYLMEHRYFLINKLDKGGIDNDLESIINEVKQWN
;
A
#
# COMPACT_ATOMS: atom_id res chain seq x y z
N MET A 1 -16.10 26.22 -2.55
CA MET A 1 -14.84 25.89 -1.85
C MET A 1 -13.80 25.43 -2.85
N CYS A 2 -12.52 25.77 -2.67
CA CYS A 2 -11.50 25.39 -3.65
C CYS A 2 -11.13 23.89 -3.44
N ARG A 3 -11.27 23.06 -4.49
CA ARG A 3 -10.91 21.62 -4.52
C ARG A 3 -9.52 21.33 -3.87
N LYS A 4 -8.63 22.32 -3.94
CA LYS A 4 -7.26 22.27 -3.42
C LYS A 4 -7.18 22.21 -1.87
N GLU A 5 -8.16 22.75 -1.15
CA GLU A 5 -8.20 22.76 0.31
C GLU A 5 -8.72 21.43 0.87
N LEU A 6 -9.68 20.80 0.18
CA LEU A 6 -10.14 19.45 0.51
C LEU A 6 -9.05 18.40 0.29
N ASP A 7 -8.23 18.56 -0.75
CA ASP A 7 -7.10 17.66 -0.99
C ASP A 7 -6.05 17.76 0.14
N LYS A 8 -5.78 18.98 0.64
CA LYS A 8 -4.91 19.19 1.79
C LYS A 8 -5.48 18.56 3.07
N LEU A 9 -6.79 18.69 3.28
CA LEU A 9 -7.45 18.06 4.41
C LEU A 9 -7.36 16.54 4.33
N ARG A 10 -7.57 15.94 3.16
CA ARG A 10 -7.42 14.48 2.96
C ARG A 10 -6.00 14.01 3.30
N GLU A 11 -4.99 14.74 2.86
CA GLU A 11 -3.60 14.43 3.22
C GLU A 11 -3.38 14.51 4.73
N LEU A 12 -3.88 15.57 5.37
CA LEU A 12 -3.76 15.77 6.81
C LEU A 12 -4.47 14.65 7.60
N ILE A 13 -5.70 14.28 7.20
CA ILE A 13 -6.44 13.17 7.79
C ILE A 13 -5.64 11.88 7.66
N THR A 14 -5.16 11.56 6.45
CA THR A 14 -4.42 10.33 6.19
C THR A 14 -3.17 10.24 7.07
N VAL A 15 -2.38 11.31 7.13
CA VAL A 15 -1.16 11.37 7.96
C VAL A 15 -1.51 11.15 9.43
N THR A 16 -2.52 11.87 9.93
CA THR A 16 -2.90 11.81 11.35
C THR A 16 -3.45 10.44 11.74
N ILE A 17 -4.29 9.84 10.91
CA ILE A 17 -4.81 8.48 11.14
C ILE A 17 -3.68 7.45 11.18
N GLN A 18 -2.69 7.57 10.30
CA GLN A 18 -1.53 6.68 10.31
C GLN A 18 -0.66 6.83 11.57
N GLU A 19 -0.50 8.04 12.05
CA GLU A 19 0.18 8.28 13.33
C GLU A 19 -0.57 7.67 14.52
N LYS A 20 -1.88 7.56 14.42
CA LYS A 20 -2.79 7.09 15.47
C LYS A 20 -3.40 5.71 15.18
N ILE A 21 -2.81 4.92 14.28
CA ILE A 21 -3.39 3.64 13.80
C ILE A 21 -3.70 2.63 14.92
N ASN A 22 -2.98 2.69 16.02
CA ASN A 22 -3.16 1.82 17.18
C ASN A 22 -4.02 2.46 18.29
N ASP A 23 -4.58 3.65 18.08
CA ASP A 23 -5.41 4.33 19.05
C ASP A 23 -6.86 3.81 18.97
N LYS A 24 -7.15 2.80 19.78
CA LYS A 24 -8.48 2.16 19.84
C LYS A 24 -9.60 3.15 20.23
N ASN A 25 -9.30 4.15 21.06
CA ASN A 25 -10.30 5.13 21.49
C ASN A 25 -10.68 6.05 20.35
N LEU A 26 -9.71 6.50 19.56
CA LEU A 26 -9.96 7.31 18.38
C LEU A 26 -10.83 6.57 17.35
N PHE A 27 -10.50 5.31 17.05
CA PHE A 27 -11.28 4.52 16.08
C PHE A 27 -12.69 4.19 16.61
N LYS A 28 -12.84 3.97 17.92
CA LYS A 28 -14.15 3.84 18.54
C LYS A 28 -14.96 5.14 18.40
N ALA A 29 -14.37 6.29 18.69
CA ALA A 29 -15.04 7.59 18.57
C ALA A 29 -15.45 7.89 17.12
N LEU A 30 -14.60 7.53 16.12
CA LEU A 30 -14.94 7.62 14.70
C LEU A 30 -16.13 6.73 14.36
N LYS A 31 -16.12 5.47 14.78
CA LYS A 31 -17.22 4.54 14.56
C LYS A 31 -18.53 5.06 15.17
N ASP A 32 -18.51 5.53 16.42
CA ASP A 32 -19.67 6.03 17.13
C ASP A 32 -20.25 7.27 16.41
N GLU A 33 -19.43 8.20 15.91
CA GLU A 33 -19.88 9.38 15.16
C GLU A 33 -20.51 8.96 13.82
N PHE A 34 -19.92 7.99 13.11
CA PHE A 34 -20.45 7.50 11.85
C PHE A 34 -21.82 6.82 12.04
N ILE A 35 -21.96 5.96 13.07
CA ILE A 35 -23.23 5.34 13.44
C ILE A 35 -24.26 6.42 13.78
N TYR A 36 -23.90 7.38 14.64
CA TYR A 36 -24.79 8.46 15.05
C TYR A 36 -25.31 9.30 13.88
N LYS A 37 -24.50 9.46 12.82
CA LYS A 37 -24.86 10.22 11.62
C LYS A 37 -25.42 9.37 10.49
N GLY A 38 -25.57 8.06 10.65
CA GLY A 38 -26.02 7.15 9.59
C GLY A 38 -25.05 7.09 8.41
N LEU A 39 -23.74 7.31 8.67
CA LEU A 39 -22.69 7.22 7.67
C LEU A 39 -22.13 5.79 7.58
N ASN A 40 -21.51 5.48 6.45
CA ASN A 40 -20.96 4.15 6.22
C ASN A 40 -19.74 3.86 7.12
N VAL A 41 -19.92 3.02 8.14
CA VAL A 41 -18.87 2.63 9.09
C VAL A 41 -17.66 1.97 8.42
N VAL A 42 -17.83 1.40 7.23
CA VAL A 42 -16.75 0.81 6.44
C VAL A 42 -15.65 1.83 6.11
N ALA A 43 -16.03 3.10 5.92
CA ALA A 43 -15.06 4.18 5.71
C ALA A 43 -14.06 4.27 6.88
N VAL A 44 -14.50 4.06 8.11
CA VAL A 44 -13.62 4.06 9.30
C VAL A 44 -12.62 2.89 9.26
N SER A 45 -13.05 1.71 8.82
CA SER A 45 -12.16 0.55 8.63
C SER A 45 -11.13 0.81 7.53
N ASN A 46 -11.58 1.41 6.42
CA ASN A 46 -10.70 1.73 5.30
C ASN A 46 -9.66 2.80 5.67
N LEU A 47 -10.02 3.75 6.52
CA LEU A 47 -9.07 4.71 7.10
C LEU A 47 -7.93 4.02 7.85
N ARG A 48 -8.26 3.04 8.70
CA ARG A 48 -7.25 2.29 9.48
C ARG A 48 -6.27 1.55 8.58
N GLU A 49 -6.71 1.09 7.42
CA GLU A 49 -5.90 0.32 6.49
C GLU A 49 -5.22 1.15 5.39
N ASN A 50 -5.17 2.48 5.51
CA ASN A 50 -4.59 3.41 4.52
C ASN A 50 -5.29 3.44 3.16
N SER A 51 -6.48 2.92 3.06
CA SER A 51 -7.27 3.00 1.86
C SER A 51 -8.30 4.12 1.97
N LEU A 52 -7.85 5.37 2.09
CA LEU A 52 -8.71 6.52 1.85
C LEU A 52 -9.10 6.47 0.36
N ASP A 53 -10.33 6.02 0.10
CA ASP A 53 -10.92 6.23 -1.20
C ASP A 53 -10.95 7.75 -1.44
N GLU A 54 -10.49 8.24 -2.59
CA GLU A 54 -10.52 9.67 -2.94
C GLU A 54 -11.94 10.25 -2.89
N LYS A 55 -12.95 9.40 -2.74
CA LYS A 55 -14.39 9.73 -2.66
C LYS A 55 -15.02 9.56 -1.29
N ILE A 56 -14.30 9.78 -0.23
CA ILE A 56 -14.99 10.04 1.03
C ILE A 56 -15.93 11.23 0.81
N ASP A 57 -17.21 10.99 1.05
CA ASP A 57 -18.27 12.00 1.00
C ASP A 57 -17.91 13.18 1.91
N ILE A 58 -18.44 14.36 1.57
CA ILE A 58 -18.26 15.58 2.38
C ILE A 58 -18.74 15.36 3.81
N ASN A 59 -19.85 14.66 4.02
CA ASN A 59 -20.35 14.35 5.36
C ASN A 59 -19.43 13.43 6.14
N GLU A 60 -18.85 12.43 5.48
CA GLU A 60 -17.83 11.54 6.08
C GLU A 60 -16.57 12.34 6.43
N MET A 61 -16.12 13.24 5.56
CA MET A 61 -14.98 14.12 5.83
C MET A 61 -15.25 15.07 7.01
N ILE A 62 -16.46 15.62 7.12
CA ILE A 62 -16.88 16.45 8.26
C ILE A 62 -16.85 15.61 9.55
N ALA A 63 -17.42 14.40 9.51
CA ALA A 63 -17.44 13.49 10.67
C ALA A 63 -16.02 13.18 11.17
N ILE A 64 -15.13 12.79 10.25
CA ILE A 64 -13.72 12.48 10.58
C ILE A 64 -13.02 13.71 11.17
N THR A 65 -13.15 14.86 10.50
CA THR A 65 -12.50 16.11 10.93
C THR A 65 -12.99 16.55 12.30
N LYS A 66 -14.30 16.44 12.56
CA LYS A 66 -14.92 16.74 13.86
C LYS A 66 -14.39 15.85 14.97
N VAL A 67 -14.30 14.55 14.73
CA VAL A 67 -13.78 13.59 15.71
C VAL A 67 -12.28 13.84 15.95
N LEU A 68 -11.48 14.03 14.92
CA LEU A 68 -10.06 14.33 15.06
C LEU A 68 -9.83 15.63 15.88
N LYS A 69 -10.63 16.67 15.62
CA LYS A 69 -10.58 17.90 16.43
C LYS A 69 -10.92 17.63 17.89
N ARG A 70 -11.99 16.86 18.17
CA ARG A 70 -12.44 16.56 19.53
C ARG A 70 -11.43 15.70 20.29
N GLU A 71 -10.96 14.60 19.68
CA GLU A 71 -10.11 13.60 20.36
C GLU A 71 -8.64 14.04 20.48
N LEU A 72 -8.14 14.83 19.51
CA LEU A 72 -6.73 15.24 19.49
C LEU A 72 -6.50 16.68 19.96
N GLY A 73 -7.56 17.50 20.06
CA GLY A 73 -7.44 18.91 20.39
C GLY A 73 -6.72 19.76 19.33
N ASP A 74 -6.48 19.21 18.13
CA ASP A 74 -5.65 19.83 17.11
C ASP A 74 -6.43 20.86 16.29
N GLU A 75 -6.01 22.13 16.37
CA GLU A 75 -6.65 23.26 15.68
C GLU A 75 -6.61 23.15 14.13
N ARG A 76 -5.73 22.34 13.60
CA ARG A 76 -5.69 22.07 12.14
C ARG A 76 -6.99 21.42 11.65
N PHE A 77 -7.76 20.76 12.53
CA PHE A 77 -9.04 20.12 12.22
C PHE A 77 -10.28 20.98 12.54
N LEU A 78 -10.14 22.31 12.59
CA LEU A 78 -11.30 23.19 12.67
C LEU A 78 -12.13 23.10 11.37
N LEU A 79 -13.41 22.76 11.51
CA LEU A 79 -14.31 22.58 10.37
C LEU A 79 -14.40 23.83 9.50
N SER A 80 -14.41 25.01 10.10
CA SER A 80 -14.46 26.30 9.39
C SER A 80 -13.28 26.55 8.44
N ASN A 81 -12.18 25.83 8.61
CA ASN A 81 -11.02 25.94 7.72
C ASN A 81 -11.25 25.27 6.35
N TYR A 82 -12.20 24.32 6.28
CA TYR A 82 -12.37 23.44 5.12
C TYR A 82 -13.78 23.38 4.59
N PHE A 83 -14.78 23.67 5.40
CA PHE A 83 -16.19 23.51 5.04
C PHE A 83 -16.93 24.83 5.20
N THR A 84 -17.91 25.05 4.32
CA THR A 84 -18.80 26.19 4.41
C THR A 84 -19.79 26.05 5.58
N PRO A 85 -20.32 27.15 6.11
CA PRO A 85 -21.36 27.08 7.15
C PRO A 85 -22.57 26.22 6.73
N GLY A 86 -22.99 26.30 5.46
CA GLY A 86 -24.10 25.50 4.95
C GLY A 86 -23.83 23.99 4.92
N GLU A 87 -22.60 23.57 4.59
CA GLU A 87 -22.20 22.16 4.63
C GLU A 87 -22.19 21.63 6.08
N ILE A 88 -21.69 22.45 7.02
CA ILE A 88 -21.67 22.12 8.44
C ILE A 88 -23.09 22.05 9.01
N GLU A 89 -23.95 22.98 8.65
CA GLU A 89 -25.38 22.97 9.06
C GLU A 89 -26.09 21.73 8.50
N HIS A 90 -25.90 21.43 7.23
CA HIS A 90 -26.46 20.23 6.60
C HIS A 90 -26.02 18.94 7.32
N TYR A 91 -24.75 18.81 7.60
CA TYR A 91 -24.21 17.69 8.39
C TYR A 91 -24.82 17.63 9.80
N ASN A 92 -24.96 18.76 10.48
CA ASN A 92 -25.54 18.80 11.83
C ASN A 92 -27.02 18.45 11.84
N ALA A 93 -27.77 18.86 10.81
CA ALA A 93 -29.20 18.57 10.65
C ALA A 93 -29.45 17.10 10.24
N SER A 94 -28.49 16.43 9.61
CA SER A 94 -28.61 15.01 9.27
C SER A 94 -28.67 14.17 10.54
N THR A 95 -29.82 13.54 10.78
CA THR A 95 -29.98 12.49 11.80
C THR A 95 -29.79 11.13 11.12
N ALA A 96 -29.43 10.11 11.89
CA ALA A 96 -29.35 8.75 11.39
C ALA A 96 -30.67 8.37 10.70
N ILE A 97 -30.63 8.25 9.39
CA ILE A 97 -31.66 7.52 8.65
C ILE A 97 -31.30 6.06 8.89
N GLU A 98 -32.31 5.22 9.20
CA GLU A 98 -32.14 3.78 9.45
C GLU A 98 -31.06 3.19 8.54
N GLU A 99 -30.07 2.54 9.15
CA GLU A 99 -28.92 1.96 8.46
C GLU A 99 -29.39 1.05 7.33
N ASN A 100 -29.20 1.48 6.09
CA ASN A 100 -29.08 0.54 4.99
C ASN A 100 -27.70 -0.14 5.11
N ILE A 101 -27.51 -0.92 6.17
CA ILE A 101 -26.43 -1.90 6.20
C ILE A 101 -26.75 -2.88 5.09
N ILE A 102 -25.97 -2.87 4.03
CA ILE A 102 -26.12 -3.87 2.99
C ILE A 102 -25.72 -5.18 3.61
N ASP A 103 -26.72 -6.00 3.96
CA ASP A 103 -26.49 -7.33 4.50
C ASP A 103 -25.63 -8.19 3.56
N TYR A 104 -25.74 -7.95 2.24
CA TYR A 104 -24.91 -8.58 1.22
C TYR A 104 -24.90 -7.78 -0.09
N ALA A 105 -23.78 -7.84 -0.79
CA ALA A 105 -23.68 -7.38 -2.17
C ALA A 105 -24.09 -8.51 -3.11
N LEU A 106 -24.93 -8.20 -4.09
CA LEU A 106 -25.41 -9.15 -5.09
C LEU A 106 -24.81 -8.82 -6.46
N ILE A 107 -24.06 -9.76 -7.03
CA ILE A 107 -23.60 -9.71 -8.41
C ILE A 107 -24.36 -10.75 -9.20
N LYS A 108 -25.16 -10.30 -10.17
CA LYS A 108 -26.07 -11.15 -10.94
C LYS A 108 -25.41 -11.73 -12.19
N ASN A 109 -25.95 -12.87 -12.64
CA ASN A 109 -25.58 -13.50 -13.91
C ASN A 109 -24.07 -13.81 -14.01
N VAL A 110 -23.53 -14.33 -12.96
CA VAL A 110 -22.12 -14.71 -12.88
C VAL A 110 -21.92 -16.10 -13.44
N THR A 111 -20.93 -16.26 -14.31
CA THR A 111 -20.48 -17.58 -14.80
C THR A 111 -19.42 -18.11 -13.82
N LYS A 112 -19.70 -19.27 -13.24
CA LYS A 112 -18.72 -20.01 -12.44
C LYS A 112 -17.77 -20.74 -13.38
N ILE A 113 -16.50 -20.38 -13.34
CA ILE A 113 -15.44 -21.06 -14.09
C ILE A 113 -15.01 -22.32 -13.33
N ASP A 114 -14.76 -22.15 -12.03
CA ASP A 114 -14.51 -23.24 -11.08
C ASP A 114 -14.94 -22.79 -9.68
N ASN A 115 -14.51 -23.47 -8.62
CA ASN A 115 -14.90 -23.16 -7.25
C ASN A 115 -14.30 -21.85 -6.70
N PHE A 116 -13.31 -21.29 -7.37
CA PHE A 116 -12.55 -20.12 -6.92
C PHE A 116 -12.55 -18.99 -7.95
N ASN A 117 -13.00 -19.25 -9.18
CA ASN A 117 -12.91 -18.32 -10.29
C ASN A 117 -14.28 -18.10 -10.92
N TYR A 118 -14.64 -16.84 -11.08
CA TYR A 118 -15.92 -16.40 -11.61
C TYR A 118 -15.72 -15.30 -12.65
N HIS A 119 -16.66 -15.22 -13.59
CA HIS A 119 -16.67 -14.18 -14.60
C HIS A 119 -18.10 -13.60 -14.74
N CYS A 120 -18.20 -12.29 -14.92
CA CYS A 120 -19.46 -11.63 -15.23
C CYS A 120 -19.25 -10.40 -16.11
N VAL A 121 -20.34 -9.83 -16.59
CA VAL A 121 -20.38 -8.49 -17.16
C VAL A 121 -21.03 -7.61 -16.12
N ILE A 122 -20.33 -6.55 -15.70
CA ILE A 122 -20.79 -5.65 -14.64
C ILE A 122 -21.01 -4.26 -15.23
N SER A 123 -22.17 -3.65 -14.93
CA SER A 123 -22.51 -2.32 -15.44
C SER A 123 -21.83 -1.21 -14.62
N ALA A 124 -21.70 -0.02 -15.25
CA ALA A 124 -21.21 1.19 -14.59
C ALA A 124 -22.02 1.52 -13.33
N LYS A 125 -23.37 1.38 -13.42
CA LYS A 125 -24.28 1.55 -12.28
C LYS A 125 -23.95 0.61 -11.13
N GLN A 126 -23.83 -0.69 -11.43
CA GLN A 126 -23.54 -1.68 -10.40
C GLN A 126 -22.15 -1.48 -9.78
N LEU A 127 -21.15 -1.13 -10.58
CA LEU A 127 -19.81 -0.78 -10.05
C LEU A 127 -19.85 0.44 -9.15
N TYR A 128 -20.61 1.47 -9.55
CA TYR A 128 -20.80 2.67 -8.75
C TYR A 128 -21.49 2.36 -7.41
N GLU A 129 -22.55 1.55 -7.43
CA GLU A 129 -23.25 1.14 -6.22
C GLU A 129 -22.33 0.32 -5.28
N LEU A 130 -21.57 -0.64 -5.82
CA LEU A 130 -20.59 -1.41 -5.05
C LEU A 130 -19.49 -0.52 -4.47
N ARG A 131 -19.08 0.53 -5.19
CA ARG A 131 -18.12 1.52 -4.72
C ARG A 131 -18.71 2.40 -3.62
N LYS A 132 -19.89 2.95 -3.85
CA LYS A 132 -20.61 3.79 -2.88
C LYS A 132 -20.81 3.06 -1.56
N ASN A 133 -21.12 1.78 -1.64
CA ASN A 133 -21.30 0.89 -0.48
C ASN A 133 -19.99 0.28 0.02
N GLN A 134 -18.84 0.70 -0.54
CA GLN A 134 -17.50 0.26 -0.17
C GLN A 134 -17.29 -1.27 -0.16
N VAL A 135 -18.04 -1.98 -0.98
CA VAL A 135 -17.90 -3.42 -1.20
C VAL A 135 -16.61 -3.71 -1.99
N ILE A 136 -16.27 -2.81 -2.94
CA ILE A 136 -15.03 -2.88 -3.71
C ILE A 136 -14.01 -1.93 -3.10
N ARG A 137 -12.80 -2.44 -2.91
CA ARG A 137 -11.70 -1.73 -2.28
C ARG A 137 -10.48 -1.66 -3.19
N TYR A 138 -9.81 -0.52 -3.17
CA TYR A 138 -8.46 -0.37 -3.68
C TYR A 138 -7.44 -0.65 -2.57
N ASN A 139 -6.68 -1.73 -2.68
CA ASN A 139 -5.62 -2.03 -1.73
C ASN A 139 -4.24 -1.77 -2.36
N PRO A 140 -3.49 -0.76 -1.90
CA PRO A 140 -2.18 -0.42 -2.44
C PRO A 140 -1.15 -1.56 -2.42
N GLU A 141 -1.32 -2.53 -1.52
CA GLU A 141 -0.40 -3.67 -1.41
C GLU A 141 -0.43 -4.61 -2.62
N TYR A 142 -1.58 -4.64 -3.31
CA TYR A 142 -1.81 -5.48 -4.49
C TYR A 142 -1.84 -4.67 -5.79
N GLN A 143 -1.21 -3.49 -5.81
CA GLN A 143 -1.20 -2.61 -6.98
C GLN A 143 0.22 -2.33 -7.46
N ARG A 144 0.33 -1.85 -8.71
CA ARG A 144 1.62 -1.43 -9.29
C ARG A 144 2.20 -0.30 -8.47
N ALA A 145 3.46 -0.48 -8.04
CA ALA A 145 4.30 0.57 -7.48
C ALA A 145 3.52 1.58 -6.62
N PRO A 146 2.98 1.16 -5.46
CA PRO A 146 2.27 2.08 -4.58
C PRO A 146 3.21 3.22 -4.18
N LYS A 147 2.68 4.43 -4.12
CA LYS A 147 3.45 5.56 -3.62
C LYS A 147 3.67 5.39 -2.13
N ILE A 148 4.93 5.34 -1.73
CA ILE A 148 5.30 5.29 -0.32
C ILE A 148 5.31 6.72 0.21
N VAL A 149 4.56 6.96 1.28
CA VAL A 149 4.47 8.25 1.95
C VAL A 149 4.91 8.08 3.39
N ARG A 150 5.67 9.04 3.89
CA ARG A 150 6.13 9.06 5.27
C ARG A 150 5.47 10.21 6.02
N THR A 151 5.02 9.93 7.24
CA THR A 151 4.52 10.96 8.15
C THR A 151 5.67 11.75 8.77
N ALA A 152 5.36 12.90 9.36
CA ALA A 152 6.34 13.69 10.11
C ALA A 152 6.93 12.91 11.31
N SER A 153 6.18 11.98 11.89
CA SER A 153 6.65 11.07 12.95
C SER A 153 7.50 9.90 12.44
N GLY A 154 7.76 9.82 11.13
CA GLY A 154 8.58 8.78 10.52
C GLY A 154 7.83 7.49 10.19
N LYS A 155 6.53 7.36 10.46
CA LYS A 155 5.72 6.22 10.03
C LYS A 155 5.57 6.20 8.52
N VAL A 156 5.58 5.00 7.96
CA VAL A 156 5.53 4.76 6.52
C VAL A 156 4.22 4.07 6.16
N TYR A 157 3.58 4.53 5.11
CA TYR A 157 2.40 3.88 4.56
C TYR A 157 2.42 3.92 3.02
N LYS A 158 1.72 2.95 2.41
CA LYS A 158 1.57 2.87 0.96
C LYS A 158 0.30 3.61 0.54
N ARG A 159 0.39 4.44 -0.49
CA ARG A 159 -0.74 5.16 -1.08
C ARG A 159 -0.93 4.73 -2.53
N ALA A 160 -2.16 4.83 -3.02
CA ALA A 160 -2.45 4.66 -4.44
C ALA A 160 -1.65 5.65 -5.29
N ASP A 161 -0.91 5.14 -6.29
CA ASP A 161 -0.29 5.97 -7.33
C ASP A 161 -1.17 5.92 -8.59
N ILE A 162 -2.30 6.59 -8.54
CA ILE A 162 -3.21 6.72 -9.67
C ILE A 162 -2.74 7.87 -10.55
N ASN A 163 -2.47 7.58 -11.83
CA ASN A 163 -2.17 8.62 -12.81
C ASN A 163 -3.43 9.46 -13.08
N LYS A 164 -3.52 10.64 -12.46
CA LYS A 164 -4.68 11.54 -12.57
C LYS A 164 -5.00 11.89 -14.02
N GLN A 165 -3.99 12.23 -14.84
CA GLN A 165 -4.22 12.56 -16.24
C GLN A 165 -4.79 11.38 -17.04
N GLY A 166 -4.25 10.18 -16.84
CA GLY A 166 -4.77 8.97 -17.46
C GLY A 166 -6.19 8.63 -16.99
N LEU A 167 -6.53 8.94 -15.74
CA LEU A 167 -7.87 8.77 -15.19
C LEU A 167 -8.85 9.77 -15.84
N ASP A 168 -8.49 11.05 -15.91
CA ASP A 168 -9.30 12.10 -16.50
C ASP A 168 -9.55 11.82 -18.01
N ASP A 169 -8.53 11.37 -18.74
CA ASP A 169 -8.64 10.97 -20.14
C ASP A 169 -9.62 9.79 -20.36
N LEU A 170 -9.58 8.80 -19.46
CA LEU A 170 -10.52 7.66 -19.51
C LEU A 170 -11.93 8.09 -19.14
N ASN A 171 -12.09 8.92 -18.11
CA ASN A 171 -13.38 9.46 -17.69
C ASN A 171 -14.04 10.22 -18.86
N LEU A 172 -13.29 11.12 -19.50
CA LEU A 172 -13.77 11.86 -20.66
C LEU A 172 -14.19 10.93 -21.81
N ARG A 173 -13.45 9.86 -22.07
CA ARG A 173 -13.84 8.88 -23.10
C ARG A 173 -15.14 8.14 -22.77
N TYR A 174 -15.36 7.79 -21.51
CA TYR A 174 -16.63 7.17 -21.07
C TYR A 174 -17.79 8.13 -21.21
N THR A 175 -17.64 9.38 -20.78
CA THR A 175 -18.70 10.40 -20.91
C THR A 175 -18.99 10.77 -22.37
N ASP A 176 -17.98 10.90 -23.23
CA ASP A 176 -18.14 11.17 -24.66
C ASP A 176 -18.83 10.00 -25.38
N THR A 177 -18.48 8.75 -25.04
CA THR A 177 -19.14 7.56 -25.59
C THR A 177 -20.60 7.52 -25.22
N ALA A 178 -20.94 7.81 -23.98
CA ALA A 178 -22.32 7.83 -23.50
C ALA A 178 -23.16 8.94 -24.17
N LYS A 179 -22.55 10.09 -24.44
CA LYS A 179 -23.20 11.22 -25.15
C LYS A 179 -23.27 11.01 -26.68
N GLY A 180 -22.73 9.90 -27.20
CA GLY A 180 -22.68 9.62 -28.64
C GLY A 180 -21.81 10.58 -29.45
N ILE A 181 -20.90 11.31 -28.78
CA ILE A 181 -20.13 12.41 -29.41
C ILE A 181 -19.07 11.89 -30.37
N ASN A 182 -18.55 10.66 -30.19
CA ASN A 182 -17.50 10.16 -31.06
C ASN A 182 -17.45 8.61 -31.12
N PRO A 183 -18.24 7.99 -32.01
CA PRO A 183 -18.27 6.52 -32.16
C PRO A 183 -16.91 5.92 -32.57
N ASN A 184 -16.02 6.69 -33.20
CA ASN A 184 -14.69 6.24 -33.60
C ASN A 184 -13.67 6.22 -32.45
N LYS A 185 -13.99 6.83 -31.32
CA LYS A 185 -13.20 6.79 -30.08
C LYS A 185 -13.78 5.82 -29.07
N SER A 186 -14.63 4.88 -29.52
CA SER A 186 -15.22 3.87 -28.64
C SER A 186 -14.13 3.19 -27.81
N ILE A 187 -14.38 3.07 -26.52
CA ILE A 187 -13.49 2.35 -25.63
C ILE A 187 -13.55 0.88 -26.00
N ARG A 188 -12.40 0.28 -26.28
CA ARG A 188 -12.35 -1.17 -26.55
C ARG A 188 -12.85 -1.92 -25.31
N PRO A 189 -13.64 -2.99 -25.50
CA PRO A 189 -14.05 -3.85 -24.40
C PRO A 189 -12.83 -4.25 -23.58
N THR A 190 -12.90 -3.99 -22.30
CA THR A 190 -11.83 -4.29 -21.36
C THR A 190 -12.43 -4.97 -20.15
N SER A 191 -11.58 -5.53 -19.29
CA SER A 191 -12.01 -6.19 -18.07
C SER A 191 -11.31 -5.58 -16.86
N ILE A 192 -11.93 -5.79 -15.70
CA ILE A 192 -11.32 -5.58 -14.40
C ILE A 192 -11.18 -6.92 -13.69
N SER A 193 -10.26 -7.00 -12.76
CA SER A 193 -10.05 -8.19 -11.93
C SER A 193 -10.21 -7.82 -10.47
N LEU A 194 -11.11 -8.50 -9.79
CA LEU A 194 -11.41 -8.35 -8.38
C LEU A 194 -11.06 -9.64 -7.64
N ALA A 195 -10.64 -9.56 -6.40
CA ALA A 195 -10.39 -10.72 -5.57
C ALA A 195 -11.00 -10.57 -4.17
N ILE A 196 -11.58 -11.64 -3.68
CA ILE A 196 -11.86 -11.83 -2.26
C ILE A 196 -10.67 -12.57 -1.67
N MET A 197 -9.98 -11.93 -0.74
CA MET A 197 -8.80 -12.48 -0.11
C MET A 197 -9.11 -12.83 1.34
N SER A 198 -9.01 -14.10 1.69
CA SER A 198 -9.11 -14.57 3.07
C SER A 198 -8.33 -15.86 3.23
N ASP A 199 -7.60 -15.95 4.32
CA ASP A 199 -6.89 -17.16 4.72
C ASP A 199 -7.83 -18.10 5.51
N SER A 200 -9.01 -17.62 5.91
CA SER A 200 -10.02 -18.38 6.64
C SER A 200 -11.08 -18.99 5.73
N LYS A 201 -11.02 -20.31 5.52
CA LYS A 201 -12.04 -21.04 4.77
C LYS A 201 -13.43 -20.93 5.39
N LYS A 202 -13.50 -20.86 6.74
CA LYS A 202 -14.76 -20.71 7.46
C LYS A 202 -15.39 -19.36 7.15
N LEU A 203 -14.61 -18.27 7.25
CA LEU A 203 -15.10 -16.92 6.99
C LEU A 203 -15.61 -16.79 5.55
N LEU A 204 -14.90 -17.38 4.58
CA LEU A 204 -15.33 -17.41 3.18
C LEU A 204 -16.67 -18.14 3.03
N SER A 205 -16.83 -19.34 3.61
CA SER A 205 -18.05 -20.14 3.46
C SER A 205 -19.28 -19.48 4.09
N GLU A 206 -19.10 -18.66 5.12
CA GLU A 206 -20.20 -17.96 5.80
C GLU A 206 -20.60 -16.66 5.09
N ASN A 207 -19.69 -16.04 4.34
CA ASN A 207 -19.89 -14.71 3.80
C ASN A 207 -19.82 -14.63 2.27
N PHE A 208 -19.60 -15.74 1.59
CA PHE A 208 -19.58 -15.85 0.15
C PHE A 208 -20.40 -17.04 -0.31
N THR A 209 -21.39 -16.82 -1.17
CA THR A 209 -22.26 -17.87 -1.68
C THR A 209 -22.55 -17.67 -3.16
N PHE A 210 -22.31 -18.69 -3.96
CA PHE A 210 -22.80 -18.80 -5.33
C PHE A 210 -24.12 -19.54 -5.34
N LYS A 211 -25.18 -18.93 -5.85
CA LYS A 211 -26.50 -19.56 -6.01
C LYS A 211 -26.75 -19.81 -7.49
N PRO A 212 -26.73 -21.07 -7.97
CA PRO A 212 -27.04 -21.38 -9.35
C PRO A 212 -28.49 -21.02 -9.71
N LEU A 213 -28.70 -20.50 -10.96
CA LEU A 213 -30.01 -20.13 -11.46
C LEU A 213 -30.54 -21.14 -12.51
N TYR A 214 -29.75 -21.40 -13.54
CA TYR A 214 -30.18 -22.24 -14.68
C TYR A 214 -29.44 -23.56 -14.75
N ASN A 215 -28.20 -23.55 -14.34
CA ASN A 215 -27.31 -24.72 -14.26
C ASN A 215 -26.23 -24.42 -13.22
N ASP A 216 -25.38 -25.39 -12.93
CA ASP A 216 -24.31 -25.24 -11.94
C ASP A 216 -23.24 -24.20 -12.34
N LEU A 217 -23.29 -23.67 -13.57
CA LEU A 217 -22.31 -22.74 -14.08
C LEU A 217 -22.78 -21.28 -14.09
N ILE A 218 -24.10 -21.03 -14.14
CA ILE A 218 -24.63 -19.64 -14.20
C ILE A 218 -25.50 -19.38 -12.96
N GLY A 219 -25.18 -18.36 -12.24
CA GLY A 219 -25.87 -18.03 -10.99
C GLY A 219 -25.59 -16.62 -10.53
N ASP A 220 -25.96 -16.36 -9.30
CA ASP A 220 -25.74 -15.08 -8.60
C ASP A 220 -24.74 -15.26 -7.48
N LEU A 221 -23.84 -14.29 -7.33
CA LEU A 221 -22.90 -14.20 -6.22
C LEU A 221 -23.45 -13.29 -5.13
N TYR A 222 -23.52 -13.84 -3.94
CA TYR A 222 -23.86 -13.13 -2.70
C TYR A 222 -22.58 -12.99 -1.87
N ILE A 223 -22.21 -11.74 -1.60
CA ILE A 223 -21.02 -11.39 -0.82
C ILE A 223 -21.52 -10.60 0.39
N LYS A 224 -21.37 -11.16 1.58
CA LYS A 224 -21.59 -10.42 2.81
C LYS A 224 -20.29 -9.77 3.23
N PRO A 225 -20.13 -8.46 3.07
CA PRO A 225 -18.92 -7.78 3.49
C PRO A 225 -18.75 -7.90 5.01
N VAL A 226 -17.56 -8.27 5.44
CA VAL A 226 -17.20 -8.29 6.87
C VAL A 226 -16.27 -7.12 7.14
N TYR A 227 -16.71 -6.23 8.03
CA TYR A 227 -16.02 -5.00 8.39
C TYR A 227 -15.88 -4.95 9.90
N ASP A 228 -14.95 -5.68 10.43
CA ASP A 228 -14.64 -5.58 11.85
C ASP A 228 -13.36 -4.76 12.02
N ILE A 229 -13.46 -3.67 12.77
CA ILE A 229 -12.34 -2.77 13.05
C ILE A 229 -11.28 -3.52 13.88
N ASP A 230 -11.70 -4.48 14.67
CA ASP A 230 -10.83 -5.26 15.57
C ASP A 230 -10.37 -6.58 14.92
N SER A 231 -10.93 -6.98 13.78
CA SER A 231 -10.55 -8.19 13.05
C SER A 231 -9.46 -7.90 12.02
N GLU A 232 -8.44 -8.74 11.97
CA GLU A 232 -7.45 -8.72 10.90
C GLU A 232 -8.00 -9.27 9.58
N GLU A 233 -9.11 -10.02 9.63
CA GLU A 233 -9.71 -10.65 8.48
C GLU A 233 -10.96 -9.92 8.00
N LYS A 234 -11.00 -9.60 6.72
CA LYS A 234 -12.08 -8.87 6.06
C LYS A 234 -12.50 -9.56 4.78
N ILE A 235 -13.81 -9.57 4.54
CA ILE A 235 -14.39 -10.02 3.27
C ILE A 235 -14.78 -8.78 2.46
N GLN A 236 -13.96 -8.43 1.49
CA GLN A 236 -14.19 -7.34 0.53
C GLN A 236 -13.66 -7.76 -0.84
N LEU A 237 -14.21 -7.16 -1.89
CA LEU A 237 -13.66 -7.27 -3.24
C LEU A 237 -12.50 -6.29 -3.39
N ASN A 238 -11.30 -6.81 -3.52
CA ASN A 238 -10.11 -6.00 -3.75
C ASN A 238 -9.81 -5.92 -5.24
N ILE A 239 -9.50 -4.73 -5.74
CA ILE A 239 -9.10 -4.55 -7.13
C ILE A 239 -7.69 -5.10 -7.31
N ILE A 240 -7.53 -6.07 -8.21
CA ILE A 240 -6.23 -6.65 -8.58
C ILE A 240 -5.69 -6.02 -9.86
N ASP A 241 -6.54 -5.88 -10.87
CA ASP A 241 -6.21 -5.16 -12.10
C ASP A 241 -7.37 -4.30 -12.58
N GLY A 242 -7.03 -3.24 -13.33
CA GLY A 242 -8.01 -2.33 -13.91
C GLY A 242 -8.46 -1.19 -13.01
N ALA A 243 -7.68 -0.82 -11.98
CA ALA A 243 -8.02 0.26 -11.07
C ALA A 243 -8.38 1.58 -11.78
N HIS A 244 -7.58 2.00 -12.78
CA HIS A 244 -7.90 3.21 -13.57
C HIS A 244 -9.25 3.10 -14.29
N ARG A 245 -9.58 1.95 -14.85
CA ARG A 245 -10.87 1.68 -15.51
C ARG A 245 -12.03 1.73 -14.53
N TYR A 246 -11.84 1.12 -13.37
CA TYR A 246 -12.82 1.13 -12.30
C TYR A 246 -13.13 2.56 -11.83
N PHE A 247 -12.10 3.33 -11.47
CA PHE A 247 -12.28 4.69 -11.01
C PHE A 247 -12.87 5.60 -12.10
N ALA A 248 -12.31 5.56 -13.33
CA ALA A 248 -12.80 6.38 -14.42
C ALA A 248 -14.27 6.10 -14.76
N LEU A 249 -14.67 4.82 -14.80
CA LEU A 249 -16.04 4.44 -15.12
C LEU A 249 -17.02 4.83 -14.03
N THR A 250 -16.68 4.62 -12.77
CA THR A 250 -17.55 5.01 -11.64
C THR A 250 -17.64 6.53 -11.50
N ASP A 251 -16.55 7.26 -11.80
CA ASP A 251 -16.53 8.73 -11.81
C ASP A 251 -17.38 9.30 -12.96
N ALA A 252 -17.26 8.71 -14.16
CA ALA A 252 -18.07 9.08 -15.30
C ALA A 252 -19.58 8.85 -15.04
N TYR A 253 -19.92 7.71 -14.43
CA TYR A 253 -21.31 7.41 -14.07
C TYR A 253 -21.87 8.45 -13.11
N GLU A 254 -21.15 8.79 -12.05
CA GLU A 254 -21.56 9.80 -11.07
C GLU A 254 -21.70 11.18 -11.72
N GLU A 255 -20.72 11.59 -12.55
CA GLU A 255 -20.76 12.87 -13.26
C GLU A 255 -21.99 12.98 -14.15
N MET A 256 -22.32 11.93 -14.89
CA MET A 256 -23.50 11.93 -15.75
C MET A 256 -24.81 11.94 -14.95
N LEU A 257 -24.87 11.21 -13.85
CA LEU A 257 -26.02 11.19 -12.98
C LEU A 257 -26.29 12.57 -12.36
N VAL A 258 -25.25 13.23 -11.88
CA VAL A 258 -25.35 14.55 -11.22
C VAL A 258 -25.58 15.69 -12.20
N ASN A 259 -24.84 15.73 -13.31
CA ASN A 259 -24.83 16.87 -14.22
C ASN A 259 -25.88 16.80 -15.33
N SER A 260 -26.30 15.60 -15.73
CA SER A 260 -27.18 15.41 -16.88
C SER A 260 -28.46 14.63 -16.56
N ASN A 261 -28.56 14.08 -15.38
CA ASN A 261 -29.60 13.12 -14.98
C ASN A 261 -29.73 11.94 -15.98
N LEU A 262 -28.62 11.57 -16.63
CA LEU A 262 -28.51 10.49 -17.58
C LEU A 262 -27.76 9.33 -16.93
N GLU A 263 -28.20 8.10 -17.20
CA GLU A 263 -27.44 6.91 -16.80
C GLU A 263 -26.40 6.58 -17.87
N LEU A 264 -25.19 6.23 -17.45
CA LEU A 264 -24.14 5.73 -18.33
C LEU A 264 -24.38 4.25 -18.60
N ASP A 265 -24.92 3.94 -19.78
CA ASP A 265 -25.11 2.55 -20.25
C ASP A 265 -23.79 1.98 -20.78
N TYR A 266 -22.92 1.58 -19.88
CA TYR A 266 -21.66 0.94 -20.18
C TYR A 266 -21.39 -0.21 -19.22
N SER A 267 -20.76 -1.28 -19.74
CA SER A 267 -20.43 -2.47 -18.95
C SER A 267 -19.01 -2.95 -19.23
N LEU A 268 -18.38 -3.53 -18.23
CA LEU A 268 -17.06 -4.13 -18.29
C LEU A 268 -17.14 -5.64 -18.06
N GLY A 269 -16.23 -6.40 -18.67
CA GLY A 269 -15.93 -7.74 -18.19
C GLY A 269 -15.33 -7.68 -16.78
N CYS A 270 -15.74 -8.58 -15.92
CA CYS A 270 -15.24 -8.65 -14.55
C CYS A 270 -14.87 -10.08 -14.20
N TYR A 271 -13.62 -10.30 -13.83
CA TYR A 271 -13.16 -11.55 -13.23
C TYR A 271 -13.17 -11.40 -11.71
N ILE A 272 -13.70 -12.39 -11.01
CA ILE A 272 -13.76 -12.41 -9.55
C ILE A 272 -13.06 -13.68 -9.08
N TYR A 273 -12.06 -13.51 -8.23
CA TYR A 273 -11.23 -14.58 -7.69
C TYR A 273 -11.47 -14.73 -6.19
N ILE A 274 -11.43 -15.97 -5.71
CA ILE A 274 -11.35 -16.29 -4.28
C ILE A 274 -9.98 -16.87 -4.06
N MET A 275 -9.15 -16.24 -3.24
CA MET A 275 -7.76 -16.64 -3.08
C MET A 275 -7.21 -16.21 -1.72
N ASP A 276 -6.12 -16.84 -1.31
CA ASP A 276 -5.31 -16.35 -0.21
C ASP A 276 -4.45 -15.12 -0.63
N ARG A 277 -3.83 -14.49 0.33
CA ARG A 277 -3.01 -13.28 0.11
C ARG A 277 -1.80 -13.54 -0.79
N GLU A 278 -1.20 -14.72 -0.69
CA GLU A 278 -0.03 -15.10 -1.50
C GLU A 278 -0.42 -15.31 -2.96
N ALA A 279 -1.51 -16.02 -3.21
CA ALA A 279 -2.04 -16.20 -4.57
C ALA A 279 -2.44 -14.84 -5.20
N ALA A 280 -2.98 -13.91 -4.41
CA ALA A 280 -3.28 -12.57 -4.90
C ALA A 280 -2.02 -11.80 -5.33
N LYS A 281 -0.93 -11.87 -4.56
CA LYS A 281 0.36 -11.29 -4.95
C LYS A 281 0.89 -11.92 -6.25
N GLN A 282 0.81 -13.25 -6.36
CA GLN A 282 1.25 -13.96 -7.56
C GLN A 282 0.42 -13.57 -8.80
N LEU A 283 -0.89 -13.42 -8.66
CA LEU A 283 -1.76 -12.97 -9.74
C LEU A 283 -1.37 -11.57 -10.25
N VAL A 284 -1.02 -10.66 -9.32
CA VAL A 284 -0.50 -9.32 -9.66
C VAL A 284 0.81 -9.44 -10.45
N VAL A 285 1.73 -10.29 -10.00
CA VAL A 285 3.00 -10.55 -10.71
C VAL A 285 2.74 -11.05 -12.12
N ASP A 286 1.84 -12.03 -12.29
CA ASP A 286 1.55 -12.64 -13.60
C ASP A 286 0.82 -11.69 -14.55
N ALA A 287 -0.07 -10.84 -14.02
CA ALA A 287 -0.72 -9.79 -14.80
C ALA A 287 0.29 -8.75 -15.32
N PHE A 288 1.38 -8.51 -14.59
CA PHE A 288 2.39 -7.51 -14.92
C PHE A 288 3.53 -8.04 -15.77
N LYS A 289 3.83 -9.33 -15.74
CA LYS A 289 4.80 -9.94 -16.68
C LYS A 289 4.45 -9.72 -18.15
N ARG A 290 3.18 -9.42 -18.43
CA ARG A 290 2.67 -9.15 -19.81
C ARG A 290 2.85 -7.71 -20.28
N ASN A 291 3.27 -6.80 -19.42
CA ASN A 291 3.50 -5.38 -19.73
C ASN A 291 4.94 -5.04 -19.37
N ASP A 292 5.55 -4.04 -20.03
CA ASP A 292 6.87 -3.47 -19.69
C ASP A 292 6.86 -2.83 -18.30
N THR A 293 6.75 -3.65 -17.28
CA THR A 293 6.73 -3.23 -15.88
C THR A 293 8.12 -3.41 -15.28
N ASP A 294 8.46 -2.58 -14.33
CA ASP A 294 9.72 -2.67 -13.59
C ASP A 294 9.91 -4.08 -13.01
N LEU A 295 10.87 -4.82 -13.59
CA LEU A 295 11.17 -6.22 -13.22
C LEU A 295 11.61 -6.34 -11.76
N ASP A 296 12.25 -5.32 -11.20
CA ASP A 296 12.68 -5.32 -9.80
C ASP A 296 11.46 -5.26 -8.88
N TYR A 297 10.41 -4.50 -9.27
CA TYR A 297 9.16 -4.49 -8.54
C TYR A 297 8.44 -5.85 -8.58
N LEU A 298 8.35 -6.47 -9.77
CA LEU A 298 7.72 -7.78 -9.90
C LEU A 298 8.42 -8.83 -9.02
N LYS A 299 9.75 -8.86 -9.04
CA LYS A 299 10.54 -9.75 -8.18
C LYS A 299 10.32 -9.47 -6.70
N SER A 300 10.06 -8.23 -6.30
CA SER A 300 9.78 -7.89 -4.91
C SER A 300 8.43 -8.39 -4.41
N LEU A 301 7.49 -8.68 -5.32
CA LEU A 301 6.16 -9.23 -5.01
C LEU A 301 6.14 -10.77 -5.02
N GLU A 302 7.14 -11.42 -5.64
CA GLU A 302 7.22 -12.88 -5.66
C GLU A 302 7.30 -13.42 -4.22
N SER A 303 6.47 -14.43 -3.94
CA SER A 303 6.55 -15.15 -2.67
C SER A 303 7.78 -16.04 -2.70
N SER A 304 8.85 -15.60 -2.05
CA SER A 304 10.08 -16.37 -1.88
C SER A 304 10.59 -16.23 -0.45
N ASP A 305 11.36 -17.22 -0.04
CA ASP A 305 12.01 -17.19 1.28
C ASP A 305 12.89 -15.95 1.44
N GLU A 306 13.60 -15.56 0.38
CA GLU A 306 14.48 -14.39 0.36
C GLU A 306 13.69 -13.09 0.54
N ASN A 307 12.56 -12.96 -0.14
CA ASN A 307 11.69 -11.79 0.00
C ASN A 307 11.12 -11.68 1.42
N THR A 308 10.68 -12.81 1.97
CA THR A 308 10.16 -12.89 3.34
C THR A 308 11.25 -12.53 4.36
N PHE A 309 12.45 -13.08 4.18
CA PHE A 309 13.61 -12.81 5.04
C PHE A 309 13.94 -11.31 5.10
N VAL A 310 14.02 -10.64 3.94
CA VAL A 310 14.33 -9.21 3.86
C VAL A 310 13.18 -8.34 4.41
N GLU A 311 11.92 -8.75 4.23
CA GLU A 311 10.78 -8.06 4.84
C GLU A 311 10.81 -8.12 6.36
N LEU A 312 11.17 -9.28 6.93
CA LEU A 312 11.31 -9.45 8.36
C LEU A 312 12.53 -8.66 8.89
N LEU A 313 13.66 -8.70 8.20
CA LEU A 313 14.83 -7.88 8.53
C LEU A 313 14.46 -6.38 8.57
N GLY A 314 13.67 -5.93 7.59
CA GLY A 314 13.18 -4.55 7.55
C GLY A 314 12.26 -4.19 8.72
N LYS A 315 11.53 -5.17 9.30
CA LYS A 315 10.71 -4.94 10.49
C LYS A 315 11.52 -4.93 11.77
N GLU A 316 12.57 -5.72 11.84
CA GLU A 316 13.43 -5.88 13.01
C GLU A 316 14.43 -4.72 13.16
N SER A 317 15.00 -4.23 12.05
CA SER A 317 15.91 -3.09 12.07
C SER A 317 15.15 -1.76 12.08
N LYS A 318 15.41 -0.91 13.05
CA LYS A 318 14.82 0.44 13.13
C LYS A 318 15.23 1.35 11.96
N TRP A 319 16.44 1.12 11.40
CA TRP A 319 16.94 1.87 10.26
C TRP A 319 16.35 1.41 8.92
N LEU A 320 16.06 0.12 8.78
CA LEU A 320 15.47 -0.41 7.56
C LEU A 320 13.94 -0.31 7.55
N ASN A 321 13.32 -0.17 8.71
CA ASN A 321 11.86 -0.15 8.81
C ASN A 321 11.25 1.02 8.03
N GLY A 322 10.61 0.66 6.91
CA GLY A 322 10.03 1.62 5.97
C GLY A 322 11.02 2.37 5.10
N HIS A 323 12.29 1.92 5.02
CA HIS A 323 13.35 2.55 4.24
C HIS A 323 13.90 1.66 3.13
N ILE A 324 13.26 0.51 2.88
CA ILE A 324 13.60 -0.41 1.81
C ILE A 324 12.73 -0.11 0.60
N ALA A 325 13.36 0.19 -0.53
CA ALA A 325 12.70 0.41 -1.81
C ALA A 325 12.49 -0.91 -2.57
N ASN A 326 11.34 -1.06 -3.25
CA ASN A 326 11.10 -2.20 -4.14
C ASN A 326 11.68 -1.96 -5.54
N THR A 327 11.83 -0.68 -5.93
CA THR A 327 12.29 -0.30 -7.27
C THR A 327 13.38 0.77 -7.22
N LYS A 328 14.15 0.90 -8.32
CA LYS A 328 15.09 2.01 -8.49
C LYS A 328 14.43 3.39 -8.44
N ARG A 329 13.16 3.48 -8.89
CA ARG A 329 12.39 4.72 -8.83
C ARG A 329 12.07 5.10 -7.38
N GLU A 330 11.64 4.13 -6.58
CA GLU A 330 11.40 4.34 -5.15
C GLU A 330 12.68 4.68 -4.37
N LEU A 331 13.82 4.08 -4.76
CA LEU A 331 15.12 4.39 -4.14
C LEU A 331 15.52 5.86 -4.29
N LYS A 332 15.09 6.53 -5.37
CA LYS A 332 15.34 7.97 -5.58
C LYS A 332 14.55 8.88 -4.63
N LEU A 333 13.62 8.34 -3.87
CA LEU A 333 12.89 9.09 -2.87
C LEU A 333 13.76 9.24 -1.62
N GLU A 334 13.87 10.45 -1.09
CA GLU A 334 14.81 10.83 -0.02
C GLU A 334 14.75 9.99 1.27
N TYR A 335 13.67 9.23 1.46
CA TYR A 335 13.48 8.41 2.66
C TYR A 335 13.89 6.94 2.49
N ASN A 336 14.19 6.47 1.27
CA ASN A 336 14.66 5.11 1.07
C ASN A 336 16.19 5.06 1.04
N TYR A 337 16.76 4.06 1.69
CA TYR A 337 18.21 3.92 1.80
C TYR A 337 18.74 2.81 0.89
N THR A 338 17.99 1.74 0.72
CA THR A 338 18.43 0.58 -0.05
C THR A 338 17.27 -0.09 -0.77
N GLN A 339 17.59 -0.88 -1.81
CA GLN A 339 16.61 -1.71 -2.49
C GLN A 339 16.50 -3.10 -1.85
N LYS A 340 15.31 -3.68 -1.88
CA LYS A 340 15.05 -5.06 -1.47
C LYS A 340 16.00 -6.04 -2.21
N LYS A 341 16.15 -5.85 -3.52
CA LYS A 341 17.07 -6.62 -4.35
C LYS A 341 18.51 -6.53 -3.86
N THR A 342 18.99 -5.34 -3.49
CA THR A 342 20.36 -5.13 -2.99
C THR A 342 20.61 -5.94 -1.72
N LEU A 343 19.65 -5.96 -0.80
CA LEU A 343 19.74 -6.76 0.43
C LEU A 343 19.72 -8.26 0.12
N ILE A 344 18.80 -8.73 -0.74
CA ILE A 344 18.76 -10.14 -1.18
C ILE A 344 20.09 -10.55 -1.78
N ASP A 345 20.65 -9.75 -2.70
CA ASP A 345 21.93 -10.05 -3.35
C ASP A 345 23.10 -10.04 -2.34
N ALA A 346 23.04 -9.21 -1.30
CA ALA A 346 24.01 -9.23 -0.23
C ALA A 346 24.00 -10.53 0.56
N PHE A 347 22.82 -11.08 0.87
CA PHE A 347 22.69 -12.33 1.62
C PHE A 347 22.98 -13.60 0.79
N LYS A 348 22.69 -13.59 -0.52
CA LYS A 348 22.93 -14.75 -1.39
C LYS A 348 24.36 -15.28 -1.39
N ASN A 349 25.33 -14.45 -1.07
CA ASN A 349 26.75 -14.81 -1.01
C ASN A 349 27.26 -14.93 0.43
N THR A 350 26.39 -15.14 1.40
CA THR A 350 26.72 -15.44 2.78
C THR A 350 26.36 -16.88 3.11
N ASP A 351 26.80 -17.34 4.28
CA ASP A 351 26.45 -18.66 4.83
C ASP A 351 25.05 -18.70 5.48
N ILE A 352 24.35 -17.56 5.49
CA ILE A 352 23.01 -17.45 6.10
C ILE A 352 21.97 -18.12 5.20
N SER A 353 21.26 -19.09 5.76
CA SER A 353 20.04 -19.62 5.16
C SER A 353 18.94 -18.56 5.23
N MET A 354 18.28 -18.27 4.11
CA MET A 354 17.12 -17.35 4.08
C MET A 354 15.78 -18.11 4.17
N LYS A 355 15.79 -19.41 4.53
CA LYS A 355 14.57 -20.21 4.64
C LYS A 355 13.67 -19.73 5.78
N LYS A 356 12.38 -19.64 5.50
CA LYS A 356 11.37 -19.06 6.39
C LYS A 356 11.30 -19.73 7.78
N ASP A 357 11.37 -21.04 7.83
CA ASP A 357 11.13 -21.81 9.06
C ASP A 357 12.44 -22.35 9.67
N ASP A 358 13.57 -21.71 9.37
CA ASP A 358 14.87 -22.08 9.88
C ASP A 358 15.25 -21.20 11.08
N LEU A 359 15.34 -21.77 12.27
CA LEU A 359 15.72 -21.06 13.49
C LEU A 359 17.09 -20.38 13.37
N GLY A 360 18.04 -20.99 12.65
CA GLY A 360 19.34 -20.38 12.38
C GLY A 360 19.21 -19.12 11.53
N SER A 361 18.28 -19.13 10.57
CA SER A 361 17.92 -17.98 9.74
C SER A 361 17.36 -16.84 10.59
N GLU A 362 16.45 -17.13 11.51
CA GLU A 362 15.83 -16.14 12.41
C GLU A 362 16.86 -15.48 13.31
N LEU A 363 17.70 -16.28 13.97
CA LEU A 363 18.76 -15.76 14.84
C LEU A 363 19.75 -14.88 14.08
N ALA A 364 20.25 -15.35 12.95
CA ALA A 364 21.19 -14.59 12.12
C ALA A 364 20.59 -13.26 11.62
N ARG A 365 19.31 -13.26 11.26
CA ARG A 365 18.59 -12.05 10.83
C ARG A 365 18.49 -11.03 11.96
N THR A 366 18.11 -11.47 13.18
CA THR A 366 18.00 -10.62 14.37
C THR A 366 19.36 -10.03 14.77
N ASP A 367 20.42 -10.84 14.73
CA ASP A 367 21.77 -10.39 15.01
C ASP A 367 22.24 -9.33 14.00
N ILE A 368 22.05 -9.57 12.72
CA ILE A 368 22.41 -8.62 11.66
C ILE A 368 21.60 -7.33 11.78
N ALA A 369 20.30 -7.41 12.05
CA ALA A 369 19.48 -6.22 12.29
C ALA A 369 20.02 -5.37 13.45
N SER A 370 20.34 -6.02 14.57
CA SER A 370 20.92 -5.36 15.75
C SER A 370 22.28 -4.72 15.48
N LEU A 371 23.16 -5.44 14.77
CA LEU A 371 24.49 -4.93 14.41
C LEU A 371 24.41 -3.78 13.41
N LEU A 372 23.51 -3.87 12.42
CA LEU A 372 23.26 -2.80 11.46
C LEU A 372 22.76 -1.52 12.17
N ASP A 373 21.82 -1.66 13.08
CA ASP A 373 21.30 -0.55 13.86
C ASP A 373 22.41 0.10 14.71
N LYS A 374 23.23 -0.66 15.38
CA LYS A 374 24.40 -0.17 16.13
C LYS A 374 25.39 0.57 15.22
N THR A 375 25.67 0.02 14.04
CA THR A 375 26.58 0.62 13.06
C THR A 375 26.08 1.97 12.60
N LEU A 376 24.82 2.05 12.18
CA LEU A 376 24.22 3.29 11.69
C LEU A 376 24.02 4.33 12.79
N ASP A 377 23.71 3.91 14.03
CA ASP A 377 23.69 4.79 15.19
C ASP A 377 25.07 5.35 15.52
N TYR A 378 26.10 4.52 15.47
CA TYR A 378 27.47 4.94 15.67
C TYR A 378 27.89 5.99 14.64
N ILE A 379 27.59 5.75 13.36
CA ILE A 379 27.83 6.69 12.25
C ILE A 379 27.08 8.02 12.50
N LEU A 380 25.78 7.96 12.80
CA LEU A 380 24.97 9.15 13.03
C LEU A 380 25.53 10.00 14.16
N ASN A 381 25.85 9.37 15.30
CA ASN A 381 26.28 10.09 16.48
C ASN A 381 27.73 10.58 16.42
N THR A 382 28.62 9.77 15.84
CA THR A 382 30.08 10.07 15.83
C THR A 382 30.45 11.00 14.68
N ILE A 383 29.93 10.76 13.48
CA ILE A 383 30.30 11.52 12.28
C ILE A 383 29.39 12.72 12.10
N PHE A 384 28.07 12.49 12.17
CA PHE A 384 27.06 13.51 11.86
C PHE A 384 26.49 14.21 13.09
N LYS A 385 26.98 13.90 14.29
CA LYS A 385 26.57 14.55 15.57
C LYS A 385 25.05 14.59 15.76
N GLY A 386 24.36 13.56 15.29
CA GLY A 386 22.90 13.43 15.34
C GLY A 386 22.16 14.07 14.14
N ASP A 387 22.85 14.67 13.16
CA ASP A 387 22.21 15.25 11.98
C ASP A 387 21.90 14.17 10.93
N LEU A 388 20.68 13.67 10.99
CA LEU A 388 20.18 12.68 10.05
C LEU A 388 20.07 13.21 8.60
N ASN A 389 19.82 14.51 8.43
CA ASN A 389 19.69 15.08 7.08
C ASN A 389 21.03 15.12 6.35
N GLU A 390 22.10 15.44 7.07
CA GLU A 390 23.46 15.38 6.51
C GLU A 390 23.87 13.93 6.25
N MET A 391 23.54 12.99 7.14
CA MET A 391 23.82 11.57 6.93
C MET A 391 23.10 11.03 5.69
N ARG A 392 21.87 11.43 5.42
CA ARG A 392 21.09 11.04 4.23
C ARG A 392 21.73 11.47 2.91
N LYS A 393 22.42 12.59 2.89
CA LYS A 393 23.13 13.10 1.71
C LYS A 393 24.50 12.44 1.51
N SER A 394 24.93 11.64 2.44
CA SER A 394 26.23 10.99 2.43
C SER A 394 26.20 9.59 1.80
N ILE A 395 27.38 9.03 1.54
CA ILE A 395 27.52 7.67 1.05
C ILE A 395 27.06 6.61 2.05
N PHE A 396 27.04 6.94 3.36
CA PHE A 396 26.73 5.99 4.43
C PHE A 396 25.29 5.43 4.38
N LEU A 397 24.38 6.11 3.70
CA LEU A 397 23.02 5.64 3.43
C LEU A 397 22.78 5.38 1.94
N SER A 398 23.81 5.11 1.16
CA SER A 398 23.65 4.72 -0.23
C SER A 398 23.38 3.22 -0.38
N ASP A 399 22.61 2.85 -1.41
CA ASP A 399 22.18 1.48 -1.68
C ASP A 399 23.33 0.47 -1.68
N ASN A 400 24.41 0.79 -2.39
CA ASN A 400 25.57 -0.10 -2.53
C ASN A 400 26.34 -0.30 -1.23
N ILE A 401 26.35 0.67 -0.32
CA ILE A 401 27.01 0.53 0.98
C ILE A 401 26.27 -0.47 1.87
N PHE A 402 24.97 -0.62 1.71
CA PHE A 402 24.22 -1.66 2.46
C PHE A 402 24.69 -3.08 2.11
N LYS A 403 25.15 -3.35 0.89
CA LYS A 403 25.78 -4.65 0.59
C LYS A 403 27.04 -4.86 1.44
N LEU A 404 27.86 -3.83 1.56
CA LEU A 404 29.07 -3.91 2.38
C LEU A 404 28.72 -4.11 3.86
N TYR A 405 27.74 -3.36 4.39
CA TYR A 405 27.29 -3.56 5.77
C TYR A 405 26.85 -5.00 6.01
N ILE A 406 25.92 -5.51 5.22
CA ILE A 406 25.38 -6.87 5.41
C ILE A 406 26.49 -7.92 5.36
N ARG A 407 27.39 -7.84 4.37
CA ARG A 407 28.49 -8.78 4.23
C ARG A 407 29.47 -8.72 5.38
N PHE A 408 29.91 -7.53 5.73
CA PHE A 408 30.85 -7.33 6.84
C PHE A 408 30.22 -7.75 8.18
N LEU A 409 28.97 -7.35 8.45
CA LEU A 409 28.28 -7.69 9.69
C LEU A 409 28.04 -9.21 9.82
N ASN A 410 27.77 -9.90 8.72
CA ASN A 410 27.68 -11.36 8.72
C ASN A 410 28.98 -12.02 9.19
N GLU A 411 30.11 -11.48 8.80
CA GLU A 411 31.41 -12.06 9.18
C GLU A 411 31.81 -11.81 10.64
N ILE A 412 31.28 -10.73 11.25
CA ILE A 412 31.59 -10.38 12.63
C ILE A 412 30.48 -10.70 13.63
N LYS A 413 29.35 -11.28 13.17
CA LYS A 413 28.17 -11.52 14.04
C LYS A 413 28.47 -12.33 15.27
N ASP A 414 29.39 -13.31 15.14
CA ASP A 414 29.77 -14.21 16.22
C ASP A 414 30.99 -13.71 17.02
N ASP A 415 31.57 -12.56 16.65
CA ASP A 415 32.74 -12.01 17.29
C ASP A 415 32.38 -11.22 18.56
N LYS A 416 33.03 -11.52 19.69
CA LYS A 416 32.85 -10.78 20.94
C LYS A 416 33.38 -9.34 20.86
N SER A 417 34.22 -9.02 19.88
CA SER A 417 34.77 -7.68 19.63
C SER A 417 34.07 -6.89 18.52
N ASN A 418 32.82 -7.23 18.20
CA ASN A 418 32.10 -6.62 17.09
C ASN A 418 32.04 -5.06 17.16
N ALA A 419 32.03 -4.46 18.35
CA ALA A 419 32.06 -3.01 18.51
C ALA A 419 33.35 -2.37 17.97
N LYS A 420 34.51 -3.02 18.18
CA LYS A 420 35.79 -2.56 17.62
C LYS A 420 35.82 -2.71 16.10
N ALA A 421 35.36 -3.86 15.59
CA ALA A 421 35.26 -4.10 14.17
C ALA A 421 34.33 -3.09 13.45
N ILE A 422 33.21 -2.71 14.07
CA ILE A 422 32.32 -1.65 13.56
C ILE A 422 33.05 -0.29 13.51
N SER A 423 33.82 0.05 14.54
CA SER A 423 34.62 1.29 14.53
C SER A 423 35.62 1.30 13.38
N CYS A 424 36.35 0.20 13.18
CA CYS A 424 37.28 0.06 12.05
C CYS A 424 36.58 0.18 10.69
N LEU A 425 35.43 -0.44 10.50
CA LEU A 425 34.63 -0.27 9.29
C LEU A 425 34.31 1.20 9.04
N VAL A 426 33.86 1.90 10.06
CA VAL A 426 33.45 3.31 9.94
C VAL A 426 34.65 4.21 9.63
N GLU A 427 35.77 3.99 10.27
CA GLU A 427 37.03 4.69 10.00
C GLU A 427 37.48 4.46 8.56
N TYR A 428 37.47 3.21 8.11
CA TYR A 428 37.77 2.85 6.72
C TYR A 428 36.89 3.58 5.73
N LEU A 429 35.56 3.60 5.96
CA LEU A 429 34.60 4.31 5.12
C LEU A 429 34.86 5.82 5.07
N MET A 430 35.30 6.40 6.18
CA MET A 430 35.65 7.83 6.26
C MET A 430 36.89 8.15 5.42
N GLU A 431 37.93 7.36 5.53
CA GLU A 431 39.19 7.60 4.83
C GLU A 431 39.08 7.34 3.32
N HIS A 432 38.32 6.30 2.94
CA HIS A 432 38.19 5.88 1.55
C HIS A 432 36.94 6.42 0.83
N ARG A 433 36.22 7.38 1.43
CA ARG A 433 34.94 7.86 0.91
C ARG A 433 34.97 8.29 -0.57
N TYR A 434 36.03 8.98 -1.02
CA TYR A 434 36.15 9.43 -2.42
C TYR A 434 36.36 8.27 -3.39
N PHE A 435 37.12 7.30 -2.99
CA PHE A 435 37.36 6.07 -3.77
C PHE A 435 36.04 5.29 -3.89
N LEU A 436 35.31 5.13 -2.78
CA LEU A 436 34.03 4.44 -2.74
C LEU A 436 32.96 5.16 -3.58
N ILE A 437 32.85 6.49 -3.53
CA ILE A 437 31.93 7.26 -4.37
C ILE A 437 32.23 6.98 -5.85
N ASN A 438 33.47 7.07 -6.29
CA ASN A 438 33.86 6.82 -7.67
C ASN A 438 33.58 5.39 -8.13
N LYS A 439 33.64 4.41 -7.23
CA LYS A 439 33.29 3.00 -7.52
C LYS A 439 31.79 2.77 -7.53
N LEU A 440 31.05 3.41 -6.62
CA LEU A 440 29.59 3.35 -6.56
C LEU A 440 28.97 3.87 -7.86
N ASP A 441 29.45 5.00 -8.37
CA ASP A 441 28.97 5.60 -9.61
C ASP A 441 29.18 4.70 -10.84
N LYS A 442 30.20 3.85 -10.81
CA LYS A 442 30.51 2.89 -11.89
C LYS A 442 29.85 1.53 -11.73
N GLY A 443 29.03 1.31 -10.70
CA GLY A 443 28.38 0.03 -10.42
C GLY A 443 29.34 -1.10 -9.99
N GLY A 444 30.55 -0.78 -9.53
CA GLY A 444 31.66 -1.71 -9.40
C GLY A 444 32.00 -2.24 -8.01
N ILE A 445 31.17 -1.99 -6.99
CA ILE A 445 31.51 -2.48 -5.62
C ILE A 445 31.49 -4.01 -5.50
N ASP A 446 30.70 -4.72 -6.30
CA ASP A 446 30.53 -6.17 -6.17
C ASP A 446 31.85 -6.95 -6.39
N ASN A 447 32.72 -6.46 -7.28
CA ASN A 447 34.01 -7.11 -7.58
C ASN A 447 35.07 -6.84 -6.52
N ASP A 448 34.92 -5.82 -5.70
CA ASP A 448 35.92 -5.40 -4.71
C ASP A 448 35.47 -5.63 -3.27
N LEU A 449 34.24 -6.12 -3.07
CA LEU A 449 33.62 -6.24 -1.75
C LEU A 449 34.45 -7.10 -0.79
N GLU A 450 34.89 -8.25 -1.26
CA GLU A 450 35.76 -9.17 -0.51
C GLU A 450 37.10 -8.53 -0.15
N SER A 451 37.70 -7.78 -1.09
CA SER A 451 38.97 -7.05 -0.84
C SER A 451 38.77 -5.98 0.23
N ILE A 452 37.70 -5.21 0.14
CA ILE A 452 37.36 -4.16 1.13
C ILE A 452 37.12 -4.78 2.52
N ILE A 453 36.39 -5.87 2.61
CA ILE A 453 36.18 -6.59 3.88
C ILE A 453 37.49 -7.07 4.50
N ASN A 454 38.38 -7.64 3.68
CA ASN A 454 39.65 -8.11 4.15
C ASN A 454 40.58 -6.96 4.60
N GLU A 455 40.54 -5.82 3.90
CA GLU A 455 41.26 -4.62 4.30
C GLU A 455 40.76 -4.08 5.64
N VAL A 456 39.44 -3.96 5.82
CA VAL A 456 38.84 -3.51 7.09
C VAL A 456 39.21 -4.45 8.24
N LYS A 457 39.25 -5.77 8.01
CA LYS A 457 39.70 -6.75 9.02
C LYS A 457 41.15 -6.58 9.43
N GLN A 458 42.01 -6.16 8.50
CA GLN A 458 43.43 -5.90 8.81
C GLN A 458 43.64 -4.63 9.66
N TRP A 459 42.66 -3.72 9.68
CA TRP A 459 42.67 -2.54 10.53
C TRP A 459 42.29 -2.84 11.99
N ASN A 460 41.73 -4.01 12.26
CA ASN A 460 41.34 -4.48 13.58
C ASN A 460 42.53 -5.10 14.34
#